data_72bc512ffeb854072c343d13b33ed046
#
_entry.id   72bc512ffeb854072c343d13b33ed046
#
_cell.length_a   1.000
_cell.length_b   1.000
_cell.length_c   1.000
_cell.angle_alpha   90.00
_cell.angle_beta   90.00
_cell.angle_gamma   90.00
#
_symmetry.space_group_name_H-M   'P 1'
#
loop_
_entity.id
_entity.type
_entity.pdbx_description
1 polymer ?
#
loop_
_entity_poly.entity_id
_entity_poly.type
_entity_poly.pdbx_seq_one_letter_code
_entity_poly.pdbx_strand_id
1 'polypeptide(L)'
;KYVYTLFPHQTQYVLDENELAIIPNSVPIKRCLLTANMETAINAMWDTLPSCGDKILIIGAGIVGLLMAYILKAIPGIEILLIDKDNRKRKMAKLFNIKFDQKIPASYQANIIYECSGNASVINELSRHIQDETTICILSWYGDNITKVRFGEEFLSKRAKIIFSQVSKVSHNRSKYWKNSDRKKLAISLLNDDKLDNLIEKNMINFYDLPKFFSNISKHKNFYCKVIDYGVKKNV
;
A
#
# COMPACT_ATOMS: atom_id res chain seq x y z
N LYS A 1 7.31 -22.85 -15.22
CA LYS A 1 6.67 -21.51 -15.19
C LYS A 1 6.89 -20.93 -13.80
N TYR A 2 7.06 -19.60 -13.72
CA TYR A 2 7.08 -18.90 -12.44
C TYR A 2 5.66 -18.57 -12.01
N VAL A 3 5.39 -18.76 -10.72
CA VAL A 3 4.08 -18.49 -10.12
C VAL A 3 4.24 -17.60 -8.89
N TYR A 4 3.22 -16.80 -8.62
CA TYR A 4 3.08 -16.05 -7.39
C TYR A 4 2.09 -16.75 -6.48
N THR A 5 2.43 -16.87 -5.21
CA THR A 5 1.53 -17.27 -4.12
C THR A 5 1.81 -16.44 -2.87
N LEU A 6 0.81 -16.25 -2.03
CA LEU A 6 0.95 -15.63 -0.71
C LEU A 6 0.85 -16.74 0.34
N PHE A 7 1.98 -17.16 0.85
CA PHE A 7 2.09 -18.27 1.80
C PHE A 7 3.20 -18.00 2.83
N PRO A 8 3.18 -18.61 4.01
CA PRO A 8 4.26 -18.46 4.99
C PRO A 8 5.63 -18.84 4.43
N HIS A 9 6.68 -18.20 4.95
CA HIS A 9 8.04 -18.43 4.50
C HIS A 9 8.50 -19.88 4.73
N GLN A 10 8.71 -20.63 3.66
CA GLN A 10 9.22 -22.01 3.66
C GLN A 10 9.83 -22.35 2.31
N THR A 11 10.60 -23.43 2.25
CA THR A 11 11.36 -23.81 1.06
C THR A 11 10.53 -24.60 0.03
N GLN A 12 9.48 -25.26 0.46
CA GLN A 12 8.60 -26.07 -0.40
C GLN A 12 7.14 -25.90 0.02
N TYR A 13 6.24 -25.99 -0.95
CA TYR A 13 4.80 -25.88 -0.77
C TYR A 13 4.07 -27.02 -1.48
N VAL A 14 2.95 -27.42 -0.91
CA VAL A 14 1.89 -28.14 -1.61
C VAL A 14 0.66 -27.25 -1.59
N LEU A 15 0.23 -26.79 -2.74
CA LEU A 15 -0.85 -25.81 -2.89
C LEU A 15 -1.82 -26.25 -3.97
N ASP A 16 -3.08 -25.83 -3.85
CA ASP A 16 -4.06 -25.95 -4.91
C ASP A 16 -3.68 -25.02 -6.09
N GLU A 17 -3.90 -25.50 -7.32
CA GLU A 17 -3.61 -24.71 -8.52
C GLU A 17 -4.35 -23.36 -8.52
N ASN A 18 -5.54 -23.31 -7.94
CA ASN A 18 -6.35 -22.09 -7.83
C ASN A 18 -5.76 -21.01 -6.90
N GLU A 19 -4.83 -21.39 -6.02
CA GLU A 19 -4.12 -20.44 -5.15
C GLU A 19 -2.93 -19.78 -5.83
N LEU A 20 -2.56 -20.27 -7.02
CA LEU A 20 -1.42 -19.80 -7.78
C LEU A 20 -1.82 -18.74 -8.79
N ALA A 21 -0.93 -17.78 -9.03
CA ALA A 21 -1.04 -16.88 -10.16
C ALA A 21 0.21 -17.00 -11.04
N ILE A 22 0.02 -17.33 -12.32
CA ILE A 22 1.11 -17.39 -13.29
C ILE A 22 1.65 -15.97 -13.49
N ILE A 23 2.97 -15.83 -13.36
CA ILE A 23 3.66 -14.56 -13.64
C ILE A 23 3.86 -14.46 -15.15
N PRO A 24 3.32 -13.42 -15.82
CA PRO A 24 3.54 -13.19 -17.25
C PRO A 24 5.03 -12.91 -17.54
N ASN A 25 5.51 -13.33 -18.70
CA ASN A 25 6.91 -13.10 -19.11
C ASN A 25 7.26 -11.58 -19.20
N SER A 26 6.26 -10.72 -19.40
CA SER A 26 6.43 -9.27 -19.42
C SER A 26 6.72 -8.64 -18.07
N VAL A 27 6.46 -9.35 -16.96
CA VAL A 27 6.67 -8.83 -15.61
C VAL A 27 7.89 -9.48 -14.99
N PRO A 28 8.93 -8.71 -14.61
CA PRO A 28 10.09 -9.24 -13.92
C PRO A 28 9.69 -9.88 -12.58
N ILE A 29 10.15 -11.11 -12.36
CA ILE A 29 9.78 -11.94 -11.19
C ILE A 29 9.98 -11.18 -9.87
N LYS A 30 11.09 -10.44 -9.77
CA LYS A 30 11.42 -9.66 -8.57
C LYS A 30 10.34 -8.63 -8.23
N ARG A 31 9.68 -8.03 -9.21
CA ARG A 31 8.61 -7.06 -8.97
C ARG A 31 7.36 -7.71 -8.41
N CYS A 32 7.15 -9.00 -8.65
CA CYS A 32 6.01 -9.73 -8.06
C CYS A 32 6.05 -9.84 -6.54
N LEU A 33 7.18 -9.52 -5.89
CA LEU A 33 7.26 -9.34 -4.44
C LEU A 33 6.35 -8.21 -3.93
N LEU A 34 5.98 -7.27 -4.80
CA LEU A 34 5.09 -6.15 -4.48
C LEU A 34 3.61 -6.51 -4.64
N THR A 35 3.27 -7.70 -5.13
CA THR A 35 1.89 -8.08 -5.52
C THR A 35 0.90 -7.90 -4.37
N ALA A 36 1.19 -8.42 -3.17
CA ALA A 36 0.27 -8.30 -2.02
C ALA A 36 0.01 -6.84 -1.63
N ASN A 37 1.05 -5.99 -1.64
CA ASN A 37 0.90 -4.57 -1.33
C ASN A 37 0.16 -3.82 -2.44
N MET A 38 0.35 -4.22 -3.70
CA MET A 38 -0.40 -3.69 -4.84
C MET A 38 -1.87 -4.09 -4.76
N GLU A 39 -2.19 -5.33 -4.38
CA GLU A 39 -3.58 -5.77 -4.13
C GLU A 39 -4.24 -4.92 -3.05
N THR A 40 -3.50 -4.59 -1.98
CA THR A 40 -4.00 -3.71 -0.90
C THR A 40 -4.33 -2.32 -1.45
N ALA A 41 -3.45 -1.73 -2.25
CA ALA A 41 -3.68 -0.43 -2.88
C ALA A 41 -4.88 -0.44 -3.83
N ILE A 42 -5.00 -1.46 -4.68
CA ILE A 42 -6.14 -1.63 -5.60
C ILE A 42 -7.45 -1.75 -4.83
N ASN A 43 -7.48 -2.58 -3.77
CA ASN A 43 -8.70 -2.77 -2.99
C ASN A 43 -9.15 -1.48 -2.32
N ALA A 44 -8.23 -0.72 -1.72
CA ALA A 44 -8.53 0.57 -1.11
C ALA A 44 -9.03 1.61 -2.13
N MET A 45 -8.45 1.61 -3.34
CA MET A 45 -8.95 2.44 -4.44
C MET A 45 -10.38 2.05 -4.84
N TRP A 46 -10.69 0.75 -4.84
CA TRP A 46 -12.06 0.27 -5.12
C TRP A 46 -13.05 0.59 -3.99
N ASP A 47 -12.59 0.61 -2.74
CA ASP A 47 -13.44 0.95 -1.58
C ASP A 47 -13.82 2.44 -1.58
N THR A 48 -12.94 3.32 -2.08
CA THR A 48 -13.12 4.78 -2.03
C THR A 48 -13.64 5.39 -3.33
N LEU A 49 -13.52 4.69 -4.46
CA LEU A 49 -13.96 5.13 -5.80
C LEU A 49 -13.44 6.54 -6.19
N PRO A 50 -12.15 6.81 -6.15
CA PRO A 50 -11.61 8.10 -6.54
C PRO A 50 -11.94 8.44 -7.99
N SER A 51 -12.18 9.72 -8.26
CA SER A 51 -12.60 10.22 -9.56
C SER A 51 -11.70 11.36 -10.06
N CYS A 52 -11.88 11.72 -11.33
CA CYS A 52 -11.17 12.86 -11.91
C CYS A 52 -11.37 14.14 -11.08
N GLY A 53 -10.29 14.86 -10.80
CA GLY A 53 -10.32 16.13 -10.05
C GLY A 53 -10.30 15.98 -8.53
N ASP A 54 -10.32 14.78 -7.98
CA ASP A 54 -10.23 14.59 -6.53
C ASP A 54 -8.88 15.08 -5.98
N LYS A 55 -8.97 15.68 -4.77
CA LYS A 55 -7.81 16.00 -3.95
C LYS A 55 -7.59 14.90 -2.92
N ILE A 56 -6.44 14.25 -3.00
CA ILE A 56 -6.13 13.08 -2.22
C ILE A 56 -4.97 13.37 -1.27
N LEU A 57 -5.17 13.03 0.00
CA LEU A 57 -4.15 13.04 1.01
C LEU A 57 -3.76 11.60 1.35
N ILE A 58 -2.47 11.27 1.25
CA ILE A 58 -1.95 9.96 1.66
C ILE A 58 -0.98 10.18 2.83
N ILE A 59 -1.24 9.54 3.96
CA ILE A 59 -0.42 9.67 5.16
C ILE A 59 0.37 8.39 5.38
N GLY A 60 1.68 8.51 5.32
CA GLY A 60 2.63 7.40 5.35
C GLY A 60 3.19 7.09 3.96
N ALA A 61 4.46 7.44 3.73
CA ALA A 61 5.21 7.12 2.51
C ALA A 61 5.96 5.77 2.65
N GLY A 62 5.30 4.79 3.25
CA GLY A 62 5.71 3.38 3.23
C GLY A 62 5.39 2.74 1.88
N ILE A 63 5.59 1.42 1.78
CA ILE A 63 5.35 0.68 0.54
C ILE A 63 3.89 0.80 0.06
N VAL A 64 2.91 0.67 0.96
CA VAL A 64 1.48 0.76 0.62
C VAL A 64 1.12 2.17 0.17
N GLY A 65 1.54 3.21 0.92
CA GLY A 65 1.24 4.61 0.56
C GLY A 65 1.86 5.02 -0.78
N LEU A 66 3.07 4.55 -1.09
CA LEU A 66 3.73 4.81 -2.38
C LEU A 66 3.04 4.08 -3.54
N LEU A 67 2.65 2.82 -3.36
CA LEU A 67 1.89 2.08 -4.38
C LEU A 67 0.49 2.66 -4.57
N MET A 68 -0.14 3.13 -3.49
CA MET A 68 -1.41 3.87 -3.55
C MET A 68 -1.26 5.14 -4.40
N ALA A 69 -0.25 5.98 -4.10
CA ALA A 69 0.04 7.18 -4.89
C ALA A 69 0.36 6.85 -6.35
N TYR A 70 1.09 5.77 -6.60
CA TYR A 70 1.46 5.30 -7.93
C TYR A 70 0.23 4.98 -8.79
N ILE A 71 -0.72 4.19 -8.28
CA ILE A 71 -1.92 3.83 -9.06
C ILE A 71 -2.91 4.99 -9.20
N LEU A 72 -3.09 5.80 -8.15
CA LEU A 72 -4.01 6.94 -8.17
C LEU A 72 -3.59 8.02 -9.15
N LYS A 73 -2.28 8.22 -9.33
CA LYS A 73 -1.74 9.20 -10.26
C LYS A 73 -2.15 8.94 -11.71
N ALA A 74 -2.53 7.72 -12.07
CA ALA A 74 -3.01 7.40 -13.42
C ALA A 74 -4.43 7.94 -13.70
N ILE A 75 -5.15 8.42 -12.69
CA ILE A 75 -6.48 9.02 -12.87
C ILE A 75 -6.30 10.50 -13.26
N PRO A 76 -6.87 10.96 -14.38
CA PRO A 76 -6.70 12.34 -14.85
C PRO A 76 -7.18 13.38 -13.83
N GLY A 77 -6.39 14.45 -13.66
CA GLY A 77 -6.77 15.59 -12.81
C GLY A 77 -6.72 15.34 -11.31
N ILE A 78 -6.32 14.15 -10.85
CA ILE A 78 -6.14 13.91 -9.41
C ILE A 78 -4.94 14.71 -8.87
N GLU A 79 -5.15 15.40 -7.76
CA GLU A 79 -4.09 16.02 -6.97
C GLU A 79 -3.72 15.15 -5.79
N ILE A 80 -2.46 14.71 -5.71
CA ILE A 80 -1.99 13.85 -4.60
C ILE A 80 -0.98 14.61 -3.77
N LEU A 81 -1.21 14.65 -2.44
CA LEU A 81 -0.24 15.05 -1.45
C LEU A 81 0.12 13.84 -0.57
N LEU A 82 1.37 13.43 -0.62
CA LEU A 82 1.92 12.35 0.20
C LEU A 82 2.66 12.94 1.40
N ILE A 83 2.32 12.48 2.59
CA ILE A 83 2.90 12.97 3.86
C ILE A 83 3.68 11.85 4.56
N ASP A 84 4.89 12.17 4.99
CA ASP A 84 5.64 11.32 5.93
C ASP A 84 6.60 12.19 6.75
N LYS A 85 6.70 11.92 8.06
CA LYS A 85 7.64 12.63 8.95
C LYS A 85 9.11 12.41 8.59
N ASP A 86 9.43 11.31 7.92
CA ASP A 86 10.78 10.98 7.46
C ASP A 86 11.06 11.63 6.11
N ASN A 87 11.81 12.74 6.11
CA ASN A 87 12.16 13.47 4.89
C ASN A 87 12.96 12.63 3.86
N ARG A 88 13.59 11.54 4.28
CA ARG A 88 14.31 10.64 3.36
C ARG A 88 13.38 10.01 2.32
N LYS A 89 12.09 9.87 2.66
CA LYS A 89 11.03 9.36 1.78
C LYS A 89 10.72 10.28 0.59
N ARG A 90 11.05 11.57 0.68
CA ARG A 90 10.90 12.57 -0.40
C ARG A 90 11.56 12.12 -1.70
N LYS A 91 12.73 11.47 -1.61
CA LYS A 91 13.44 10.97 -2.80
C LYS A 91 12.58 9.99 -3.61
N MET A 92 11.89 9.09 -2.92
CA MET A 92 11.03 8.10 -3.57
C MET A 92 9.75 8.73 -4.13
N ALA A 93 9.13 9.65 -3.38
CA ALA A 93 7.99 10.41 -3.87
C ALA A 93 8.33 11.19 -5.16
N LYS A 94 9.50 11.82 -5.20
CA LYS A 94 10.01 12.53 -6.39
C LYS A 94 10.19 11.58 -7.59
N LEU A 95 10.70 10.37 -7.39
CA LEU A 95 10.86 9.38 -8.45
C LEU A 95 9.52 9.04 -9.11
N PHE A 96 8.47 8.91 -8.31
CA PHE A 96 7.10 8.69 -8.80
C PHE A 96 6.40 9.98 -9.22
N ASN A 97 7.08 11.12 -9.15
CA ASN A 97 6.52 12.44 -9.46
C ASN A 97 5.27 12.75 -8.64
N ILE A 98 5.34 12.51 -7.33
CA ILE A 98 4.29 12.76 -6.32
C ILE A 98 4.72 13.93 -5.44
N LYS A 99 3.81 14.87 -5.20
CA LYS A 99 4.03 15.97 -4.25
C LYS A 99 4.16 15.39 -2.84
N PHE A 100 5.22 15.78 -2.13
CA PHE A 100 5.56 15.27 -0.80
C PHE A 100 5.80 16.40 0.18
N ASP A 101 5.31 16.25 1.41
CA ASP A 101 5.68 17.10 2.52
C ASP A 101 5.81 16.29 3.82
N GLN A 102 6.44 16.89 4.85
CA GLN A 102 6.57 16.29 6.18
C GLN A 102 5.37 16.57 7.08
N LYS A 103 4.60 17.59 6.76
CA LYS A 103 3.39 18.02 7.48
C LYS A 103 2.30 18.37 6.48
N ILE A 104 1.06 18.18 6.87
CA ILE A 104 -0.08 18.60 6.05
C ILE A 104 -0.15 20.13 6.11
N PRO A 105 -0.09 20.86 4.98
CA PRO A 105 -0.28 22.32 4.96
C PRO A 105 -1.65 22.68 5.55
N ALA A 106 -1.72 23.73 6.38
CA ALA A 106 -2.93 24.10 7.09
C ALA A 106 -4.15 24.37 6.19
N SER A 107 -3.91 24.86 4.97
CA SER A 107 -4.95 25.13 3.95
C SER A 107 -5.34 23.93 3.11
N TYR A 108 -4.66 22.77 3.28
CA TYR A 108 -4.93 21.59 2.46
C TYR A 108 -6.17 20.87 2.95
N GLN A 109 -7.13 20.70 2.07
CA GLN A 109 -8.34 19.91 2.29
C GLN A 109 -8.43 18.82 1.23
N ALA A 110 -8.91 17.63 1.60
CA ALA A 110 -8.96 16.47 0.74
C ALA A 110 -10.38 15.89 0.63
N ASN A 111 -10.72 15.37 -0.56
CA ASN A 111 -11.93 14.56 -0.77
C ASN A 111 -11.76 13.15 -0.20
N ILE A 112 -10.54 12.60 -0.36
CA ILE A 112 -10.19 11.26 0.09
C ILE A 112 -8.87 11.31 0.85
N ILE A 113 -8.83 10.65 2.01
CA ILE A 113 -7.63 10.53 2.83
C ILE A 113 -7.33 9.05 3.01
N TYR A 114 -6.11 8.62 2.65
CA TYR A 114 -5.63 7.27 2.90
C TYR A 114 -4.67 7.27 4.08
N GLU A 115 -5.02 6.54 5.14
CA GLU A 115 -4.16 6.37 6.31
C GLU A 115 -3.33 5.09 6.15
N CYS A 116 -2.01 5.25 5.92
CA CYS A 116 -1.03 4.21 5.67
C CYS A 116 0.17 4.29 6.61
N SER A 117 0.08 5.07 7.72
CA SER A 117 1.22 5.38 8.57
C SER A 117 1.48 4.35 9.68
N GLY A 118 0.50 3.50 9.99
CA GLY A 118 0.54 2.62 11.16
C GLY A 118 0.33 3.34 12.50
N ASN A 119 -0.07 4.61 12.48
CA ASN A 119 -0.26 5.42 13.68
C ASN A 119 -1.68 6.00 13.72
N ALA A 120 -2.56 5.36 14.49
CA ALA A 120 -3.96 5.78 14.58
C ALA A 120 -4.15 7.19 15.19
N SER A 121 -3.16 7.72 15.94
CA SER A 121 -3.27 9.07 16.51
C SER A 121 -3.33 10.18 15.45
N VAL A 122 -2.87 9.91 14.23
CA VAL A 122 -2.90 10.85 13.11
C VAL A 122 -4.33 11.26 12.76
N ILE A 123 -5.33 10.39 13.03
CA ILE A 123 -6.74 10.68 12.76
C ILE A 123 -7.19 11.95 13.49
N ASN A 124 -6.63 12.25 14.67
CA ASN A 124 -6.93 13.46 15.42
C ASN A 124 -6.48 14.76 14.72
N GLU A 125 -5.51 14.66 13.82
CA GLU A 125 -5.01 15.81 13.05
C GLU A 125 -5.85 16.08 11.80
N LEU A 126 -6.66 15.08 11.37
CA LEU A 126 -7.40 15.14 10.11
C LEU A 126 -8.60 16.08 10.13
N SER A 127 -9.16 16.41 11.31
CA SER A 127 -10.34 17.27 11.41
C SER A 127 -10.22 18.58 10.65
N ARG A 128 -9.03 19.15 10.57
CA ARG A 128 -8.74 20.41 9.85
C ARG A 128 -8.58 20.24 8.34
N HIS A 129 -8.45 19.01 7.85
CA HIS A 129 -8.11 18.67 6.48
C HIS A 129 -9.25 17.97 5.73
N ILE A 130 -10.34 17.70 6.41
CA ILE A 130 -11.57 17.19 5.82
C ILE A 130 -12.44 18.33 5.29
N GLN A 131 -13.12 18.07 4.20
CA GLN A 131 -14.23 18.88 3.66
C GLN A 131 -15.51 18.07 3.72
N ASP A 132 -16.62 18.61 3.24
CA ASP A 132 -17.89 17.89 3.25
C ASP A 132 -17.79 16.55 2.54
N GLU A 133 -18.34 15.52 3.18
CA GLU A 133 -18.36 14.12 2.68
C GLU A 133 -16.98 13.47 2.48
N THR A 134 -15.90 14.03 3.04
CA THR A 134 -14.55 13.41 2.95
C THR A 134 -14.59 11.96 3.40
N THR A 135 -14.00 11.09 2.59
CA THR A 135 -13.80 9.68 2.93
C THR A 135 -12.39 9.43 3.46
N ILE A 136 -12.28 8.93 4.69
CA ILE A 136 -11.02 8.51 5.31
C ILE A 136 -10.93 7.00 5.21
N CYS A 137 -9.98 6.50 4.46
CA CYS A 137 -9.74 5.06 4.26
C CYS A 137 -8.55 4.61 5.10
N ILE A 138 -8.79 3.71 6.04
CA ILE A 138 -7.78 3.15 6.92
C ILE A 138 -7.22 1.88 6.28
N LEU A 139 -5.92 1.88 5.99
CA LEU A 139 -5.17 0.72 5.49
C LEU A 139 -4.20 0.17 6.52
N SER A 140 -3.99 0.91 7.60
CA SER A 140 -3.03 0.55 8.64
C SER A 140 -3.56 -0.54 9.55
N TRP A 141 -2.67 -1.45 9.94
CA TRP A 141 -2.91 -2.39 11.02
C TRP A 141 -2.40 -1.81 12.33
N TYR A 142 -3.29 -1.60 13.29
CA TYR A 142 -2.93 -0.98 14.57
C TYR A 142 -2.65 -2.01 15.68
N GLY A 143 -2.87 -3.32 15.42
CA GLY A 143 -2.76 -4.38 16.42
C GLY A 143 -3.77 -4.19 17.55
N ASP A 144 -3.36 -4.53 18.76
CA ASP A 144 -4.18 -4.42 19.97
C ASP A 144 -4.06 -3.05 20.67
N ASN A 145 -3.47 -2.05 20.00
CA ASN A 145 -3.26 -0.72 20.58
C ASN A 145 -4.57 0.05 20.68
N ILE A 146 -4.86 0.55 21.88
CA ILE A 146 -5.98 1.46 22.11
C ILE A 146 -5.54 2.88 21.73
N THR A 147 -6.31 3.52 20.86
CA THR A 147 -6.08 4.91 20.46
C THR A 147 -7.31 5.74 20.76
N LYS A 148 -7.11 6.87 21.45
CA LYS A 148 -8.17 7.85 21.67
C LYS A 148 -8.32 8.70 20.41
N VAL A 149 -9.49 8.66 19.79
CA VAL A 149 -9.84 9.47 18.62
C VAL A 149 -10.95 10.45 19.00
N ARG A 150 -10.80 11.71 18.60
CA ARG A 150 -11.81 12.74 18.79
C ARG A 150 -12.67 12.84 17.53
N PHE A 151 -13.85 12.26 17.57
CA PHE A 151 -14.90 12.44 16.55
C PHE A 151 -15.78 13.63 16.94
N GLY A 152 -15.18 14.80 17.03
CA GLY A 152 -15.90 15.99 17.40
C GLY A 152 -16.63 16.65 16.23
N GLU A 153 -16.94 17.90 16.42
CA GLU A 153 -17.78 18.75 15.59
C GLU A 153 -17.49 18.65 14.10
N GLU A 154 -16.21 18.71 13.69
CA GLU A 154 -15.80 18.70 12.29
C GLU A 154 -16.17 17.39 11.56
N PHE A 155 -16.00 16.25 12.22
CA PHE A 155 -16.35 14.97 11.60
C PHE A 155 -17.85 14.83 11.39
N LEU A 156 -18.64 15.30 12.37
CA LEU A 156 -20.10 15.23 12.32
C LEU A 156 -20.65 16.26 11.33
N SER A 157 -20.25 17.53 11.45
CA SER A 157 -20.80 18.63 10.64
C SER A 157 -20.51 18.46 9.16
N LYS A 158 -19.33 17.91 8.83
CA LYS A 158 -18.90 17.62 7.44
C LYS A 158 -19.30 16.24 6.96
N ARG A 159 -20.03 15.46 7.76
CA ARG A 159 -20.49 14.10 7.41
C ARG A 159 -19.36 13.21 6.91
N ALA A 160 -18.18 13.29 7.53
CA ALA A 160 -17.01 12.50 7.15
C ALA A 160 -17.28 11.00 7.29
N LYS A 161 -16.78 10.21 6.34
CA LYS A 161 -16.90 8.75 6.32
C LYS A 161 -15.56 8.13 6.71
N ILE A 162 -15.59 7.11 7.57
CA ILE A 162 -14.40 6.32 7.88
C ILE A 162 -14.66 4.89 7.44
N ILE A 163 -13.80 4.38 6.58
CA ILE A 163 -13.85 3.02 6.10
C ILE A 163 -12.55 2.29 6.39
N PHE A 164 -12.64 1.01 6.70
CA PHE A 164 -11.50 0.13 6.88
C PHE A 164 -11.36 -0.74 5.62
N SER A 165 -10.30 -0.54 4.86
CA SER A 165 -10.03 -1.37 3.69
C SER A 165 -9.26 -2.62 4.10
N GLN A 166 -9.85 -3.79 3.78
CA GLN A 166 -9.25 -5.08 4.11
C GLN A 166 -9.13 -5.95 2.85
N VAL A 167 -7.88 -6.20 2.44
CA VAL A 167 -7.54 -6.89 1.18
C VAL A 167 -7.97 -8.35 1.09
N SER A 168 -8.28 -9.02 2.20
CA SER A 168 -8.75 -10.42 2.17
C SER A 168 -10.09 -10.58 1.43
N LYS A 169 -10.88 -9.51 1.35
CA LYS A 169 -12.16 -9.47 0.62
C LYS A 169 -12.08 -8.43 -0.50
N VAL A 170 -12.60 -8.79 -1.67
CA VAL A 170 -12.78 -7.82 -2.76
C VAL A 170 -13.75 -6.75 -2.29
N SER A 171 -13.43 -5.49 -2.58
CA SER A 171 -14.29 -4.35 -2.30
C SER A 171 -15.74 -4.61 -2.72
N HIS A 172 -16.71 -4.23 -1.87
CA HIS A 172 -18.13 -4.36 -2.15
C HIS A 172 -18.52 -3.70 -3.50
N ASN A 173 -17.89 -2.57 -3.83
CA ASN A 173 -18.12 -1.85 -5.07
C ASN A 173 -17.71 -2.63 -6.33
N ARG A 174 -16.90 -3.69 -6.20
CA ARG A 174 -16.35 -4.49 -7.30
C ARG A 174 -16.68 -5.98 -7.21
N SER A 175 -17.14 -6.48 -6.07
CA SER A 175 -17.37 -7.91 -5.80
C SER A 175 -18.36 -8.59 -6.75
N LYS A 176 -19.24 -7.82 -7.42
CA LYS A 176 -20.12 -8.34 -8.45
C LYS A 176 -19.38 -8.84 -9.70
N TYR A 177 -18.23 -8.21 -10.03
CA TYR A 177 -17.52 -8.45 -11.29
C TYR A 177 -16.12 -9.02 -11.09
N TRP A 178 -15.55 -8.94 -9.88
CA TRP A 178 -14.19 -9.28 -9.58
C TRP A 178 -14.09 -10.32 -8.47
N LYS A 179 -13.17 -11.28 -8.64
CA LYS A 179 -12.74 -12.23 -7.61
C LYS A 179 -11.34 -11.86 -7.11
N ASN A 180 -10.92 -12.43 -5.99
CA ASN A 180 -9.55 -12.26 -5.48
C ASN A 180 -8.48 -12.66 -6.52
N SER A 181 -8.73 -13.74 -7.28
CA SER A 181 -7.84 -14.18 -8.36
C SER A 181 -7.68 -13.14 -9.47
N ASP A 182 -8.75 -12.42 -9.81
CA ASP A 182 -8.74 -11.41 -10.88
C ASP A 182 -7.99 -10.16 -10.41
N ARG A 183 -8.22 -9.73 -9.15
CA ARG A 183 -7.46 -8.62 -8.52
C ARG A 183 -5.97 -8.96 -8.44
N LYS A 184 -5.61 -10.20 -8.09
CA LYS A 184 -4.23 -10.67 -8.05
C LYS A 184 -3.56 -10.57 -9.44
N LYS A 185 -4.24 -11.02 -10.50
CA LYS A 185 -3.75 -10.90 -11.88
C LYS A 185 -3.58 -9.44 -12.29
N LEU A 186 -4.54 -8.58 -11.94
CA LEU A 186 -4.44 -7.14 -12.18
C LEU A 186 -3.24 -6.55 -11.43
N ALA A 187 -3.07 -6.88 -10.15
CA ALA A 187 -1.94 -6.41 -9.37
C ALA A 187 -0.60 -6.78 -10.04
N ILE A 188 -0.44 -8.02 -10.47
CA ILE A 188 0.77 -8.48 -11.17
C ILE A 188 0.96 -7.68 -12.47
N SER A 189 -0.08 -7.45 -13.28
CA SER A 189 0.05 -6.72 -14.54
C SER A 189 0.50 -5.27 -14.36
N LEU A 190 0.08 -4.61 -13.26
CA LEU A 190 0.48 -3.25 -12.93
C LEU A 190 1.94 -3.14 -12.46
N LEU A 191 2.61 -4.26 -12.20
CA LEU A 191 4.02 -4.29 -11.82
C LEU A 191 4.99 -4.23 -13.01
N ASN A 192 4.49 -4.07 -14.23
CA ASN A 192 5.32 -3.93 -15.42
C ASN A 192 5.79 -2.47 -15.64
N ASP A 193 6.39 -1.87 -14.59
CA ASP A 193 7.01 -0.54 -14.64
C ASP A 193 8.36 -0.60 -13.90
N ASP A 194 9.45 -0.22 -14.56
CA ASP A 194 10.81 -0.28 -14.04
C ASP A 194 11.05 0.65 -12.84
N LYS A 195 10.26 1.71 -12.69
CA LYS A 195 10.32 2.59 -11.51
C LYS A 195 10.07 1.84 -10.21
N LEU A 196 9.27 0.76 -10.25
CA LEU A 196 8.95 -0.07 -9.09
C LEU A 196 10.17 -0.86 -8.56
N ASP A 197 11.22 -1.05 -9.36
CA ASP A 197 12.47 -1.67 -8.90
C ASP A 197 13.12 -0.90 -7.75
N ASN A 198 12.86 0.42 -7.66
CA ASN A 198 13.37 1.27 -6.58
C ASN A 198 12.72 1.01 -5.22
N LEU A 199 11.60 0.30 -5.19
CA LEU A 199 10.95 -0.15 -3.95
C LEU A 199 11.52 -1.47 -3.43
N ILE A 200 12.38 -2.13 -4.20
CA ILE A 200 12.88 -3.47 -3.90
C ILE A 200 14.36 -3.38 -3.55
N GLU A 201 14.70 -3.85 -2.37
CA GLU A 201 16.09 -3.85 -1.90
C GLU A 201 16.97 -4.75 -2.77
N LYS A 202 18.20 -4.26 -3.06
CA LYS A 202 19.18 -5.02 -3.83
C LYS A 202 19.81 -6.15 -3.00
N ASN A 203 20.02 -5.88 -1.71
CA ASN A 203 20.64 -6.85 -0.80
C ASN A 203 19.58 -7.83 -0.30
N MET A 204 19.76 -9.09 -0.64
CA MET A 204 18.89 -10.19 -0.21
C MET A 204 19.29 -10.67 1.18
N ILE A 205 18.33 -11.22 1.92
CA ILE A 205 18.54 -11.92 3.18
C ILE A 205 18.46 -13.41 2.89
N ASN A 206 19.42 -14.19 3.37
CA ASN A 206 19.33 -15.64 3.31
C ASN A 206 18.15 -16.11 4.18
N PHE A 207 17.38 -17.07 3.69
CA PHE A 207 16.23 -17.62 4.42
C PHE A 207 16.58 -18.08 5.84
N TYR A 208 17.73 -18.70 6.05
CA TYR A 208 18.15 -19.17 7.36
C TYR A 208 18.53 -18.05 8.34
N ASP A 209 18.76 -16.83 7.85
CA ASP A 209 19.04 -15.63 8.67
C ASP A 209 17.76 -14.88 9.09
N LEU A 210 16.57 -15.32 8.63
CA LEU A 210 15.31 -14.67 8.93
C LEU A 210 15.02 -14.51 10.44
N PRO A 211 15.22 -15.52 11.31
CA PRO A 211 14.98 -15.35 12.74
C PRO A 211 15.80 -14.21 13.34
N LYS A 212 17.10 -14.10 12.94
CA LYS A 212 18.00 -13.03 13.36
C LYS A 212 17.57 -11.67 12.80
N PHE A 213 17.10 -11.63 11.56
CA PHE A 213 16.60 -10.41 10.94
C PHE A 213 15.34 -9.91 11.66
N PHE A 214 14.36 -10.79 11.89
CA PHE A 214 13.09 -10.41 12.55
C PHE A 214 13.30 -9.98 14.00
N SER A 215 14.19 -10.61 14.76
CA SER A 215 14.52 -10.19 16.14
C SER A 215 15.10 -8.77 16.20
N ASN A 216 15.67 -8.27 15.10
CA ASN A 216 16.27 -6.95 14.99
C ASN A 216 15.50 -6.00 14.05
N ILE A 217 14.30 -6.36 13.61
CA ILE A 217 13.56 -5.61 12.57
C ILE A 217 13.31 -4.14 12.95
N SER A 218 13.15 -3.85 14.24
CA SER A 218 12.98 -2.48 14.74
C SER A 218 14.17 -1.58 14.47
N LYS A 219 15.37 -2.15 14.30
CA LYS A 219 16.60 -1.44 13.92
C LYS A 219 16.72 -1.19 12.41
N HIS A 220 15.94 -1.91 11.60
CA HIS A 220 15.97 -1.88 10.13
C HIS A 220 14.78 -1.14 9.54
N LYS A 221 14.59 0.15 9.88
CA LYS A 221 13.39 0.93 9.50
C LYS A 221 13.44 1.56 8.10
N ASN A 222 14.50 1.34 7.30
CA ASN A 222 14.78 2.13 6.10
C ASN A 222 14.62 1.36 4.77
N PHE A 223 13.80 0.33 4.72
CA PHE A 223 13.51 -0.39 3.49
C PHE A 223 12.01 -0.36 3.16
N TYR A 224 11.68 -0.58 1.89
CA TYR A 224 10.30 -0.75 1.43
C TYR A 224 9.94 -2.23 1.26
N CYS A 225 10.72 -2.96 0.46
CA CYS A 225 10.54 -4.39 0.25
C CYS A 225 11.89 -5.09 0.36
N LYS A 226 12.02 -5.98 1.34
CA LYS A 226 13.21 -6.81 1.54
C LYS A 226 13.05 -8.13 0.78
N VAL A 227 14.10 -8.52 0.07
CA VAL A 227 14.11 -9.76 -0.69
C VAL A 227 14.71 -10.88 0.16
N ILE A 228 14.04 -12.02 0.19
CA ILE A 228 14.54 -13.22 0.88
C ILE A 228 15.00 -14.21 -0.18
N ASP A 229 16.23 -14.66 -0.05
CA ASP A 229 16.84 -15.70 -0.89
C ASP A 229 16.77 -17.05 -0.18
N TYR A 230 16.09 -17.99 -0.80
CA TYR A 230 15.94 -19.35 -0.27
C TYR A 230 17.11 -20.26 -0.66
N GLY A 231 18.10 -19.78 -1.40
CA GLY A 231 19.28 -20.54 -1.78
C GLY A 231 18.98 -21.71 -2.73
N VAL A 232 17.83 -21.69 -3.39
CA VAL A 232 17.48 -22.73 -4.37
C VAL A 232 18.45 -22.63 -5.54
N LYS A 233 19.40 -23.58 -5.64
CA LYS A 233 20.24 -23.73 -6.83
C LYS A 233 19.29 -23.93 -8.02
N LYS A 234 19.41 -23.11 -9.06
CA LYS A 234 18.81 -23.41 -10.37
C LYS A 234 19.40 -24.74 -10.81
N ASN A 235 18.65 -25.83 -10.66
CA ASN A 235 18.95 -27.00 -11.47
C ASN A 235 18.67 -26.61 -12.90
N VAL A 236 19.73 -26.37 -13.64
CA VAL A 236 19.75 -26.17 -15.10
C VAL A 236 19.35 -27.46 -15.75
#